data_69cb15b43f6e1afda15b94aa2eadeff6
#
_entry.id   69cb15b43f6e1afda15b94aa2eadeff6
#
_cell.length_a   1.000
_cell.length_b   1.000
_cell.length_c   1.000
_cell.angle_alpha   90.00
_cell.angle_beta   90.00
_cell.angle_gamma   90.00
#
_symmetry.space_group_name_H-M   'P 1'
#
loop_
_entity.id
_entity.type
_entity.pdbx_description
1 polymer ?
#
loop_
_entity_poly.entity_id
_entity_poly.type
_entity_poly.pdbx_seq_one_letter_code
_entity_poly.pdbx_strand_id
1 'polypeptide(L)'
;MAETLLSPGVLARENDQSFIGARPVTFGAAIIGPATKGPVRIPTAVSTFSQYEAIFGSSVESGSQFYTYLNSISARNYFAQGGESLLVTRVVTGSFLSANSAIPSSLTDGTLAIGENVLLSSFTSAGAFNVTGSTGNVVIPNLSPATDGAGASAVFTVKLATQTTESITSSISSIEVTTIGTGYEVGDTLTFTSQSLGATVPAGTDATFTLTASDLNATASFTIKTISEGANMNNYQAVDSANGTLNEGTAENIRWEVASVNTASGQFSLLVRRGNDTATSRAVLETYNNLSLDPTAVNYVSKVIGDTYYTVEQDGTDSFVKTNGNYPQRSAYIY
;
A
#
# COMPACT_ATOMS: atom_id res chain seq x y z
N MET A 1 -22.55 21.22 -37.60
CA MET A 1 -21.80 21.08 -38.89
C MET A 1 -20.34 20.91 -38.52
N ALA A 2 -19.70 19.85 -38.94
CA ALA A 2 -18.27 19.68 -38.72
C ALA A 2 -17.52 20.51 -39.80
N GLU A 3 -16.72 21.45 -39.36
CA GLU A 3 -15.85 22.22 -40.22
C GLU A 3 -14.68 21.37 -40.66
N THR A 4 -14.53 21.16 -41.98
CA THR A 4 -13.38 20.47 -42.55
C THR A 4 -12.25 21.48 -42.76
N LEU A 5 -11.17 21.34 -42.02
CA LEU A 5 -9.93 22.10 -42.20
C LEU A 5 -9.25 21.67 -43.49
N LEU A 6 -9.20 22.58 -44.47
CA LEU A 6 -8.62 22.36 -45.82
C LEU A 6 -7.16 22.82 -45.96
N SER A 7 -6.53 23.34 -44.92
CA SER A 7 -5.09 23.72 -44.97
C SER A 7 -4.44 23.65 -43.58
N PRO A 8 -3.10 23.52 -43.48
CA PRO A 8 -2.42 23.55 -42.21
C PRO A 8 -2.57 24.92 -41.55
N GLY A 9 -3.30 24.96 -40.46
CA GLY A 9 -3.55 26.15 -39.65
C GLY A 9 -3.56 25.81 -38.17
N VAL A 10 -3.37 26.84 -37.34
CA VAL A 10 -3.50 26.69 -35.88
C VAL A 10 -4.98 26.71 -35.54
N LEU A 11 -5.52 25.59 -35.07
CA LEU A 11 -6.86 25.52 -34.52
C LEU A 11 -6.79 25.91 -33.03
N ALA A 12 -7.14 27.15 -32.71
CA ALA A 12 -7.42 27.54 -31.34
C ALA A 12 -8.86 27.14 -31.01
N ARG A 13 -9.03 26.20 -30.10
CA ARG A 13 -10.34 25.85 -29.50
C ARG A 13 -10.48 26.62 -28.23
N GLU A 14 -11.35 27.58 -28.19
CA GLU A 14 -11.77 28.22 -26.96
C GLU A 14 -12.75 27.27 -26.26
N ASN A 15 -12.38 26.82 -25.07
CA ASN A 15 -13.26 26.04 -24.20
C ASN A 15 -13.81 26.98 -23.15
N ASP A 16 -14.96 27.55 -23.43
CA ASP A 16 -15.66 28.43 -22.47
C ASP A 16 -16.12 27.59 -21.26
N GLN A 17 -15.43 27.74 -20.15
CA GLN A 17 -15.77 27.11 -18.86
C GLN A 17 -16.48 28.10 -17.92
N SER A 18 -16.94 29.23 -18.40
CA SER A 18 -17.56 30.28 -17.58
C SER A 18 -18.85 29.81 -16.88
N PHE A 19 -19.51 28.77 -17.40
CA PHE A 19 -20.68 28.13 -16.76
C PHE A 19 -20.35 27.00 -15.81
N ILE A 20 -19.08 26.59 -15.71
CA ILE A 20 -18.58 25.64 -14.71
C ILE A 20 -18.17 26.38 -13.42
N GLY A 21 -18.57 27.61 -13.27
CA GLY A 21 -18.49 28.31 -12.02
C GLY A 21 -19.19 27.47 -10.94
N ALA A 22 -18.44 26.91 -9.98
CA ALA A 22 -19.02 26.29 -8.83
C ALA A 22 -20.03 27.28 -8.25
N ARG A 23 -21.32 26.91 -8.29
CA ARG A 23 -22.36 27.73 -7.60
C ARG A 23 -21.86 27.88 -6.17
N PRO A 24 -21.78 29.10 -5.64
CA PRO A 24 -21.45 29.28 -4.25
C PRO A 24 -22.41 28.42 -3.45
N VAL A 25 -21.88 27.43 -2.75
CA VAL A 25 -22.71 26.60 -1.87
C VAL A 25 -23.18 27.53 -0.76
N THR A 26 -24.48 27.66 -0.62
CA THR A 26 -25.06 28.45 0.47
C THR A 26 -24.85 27.65 1.75
N PHE A 27 -23.82 27.99 2.53
CA PHE A 27 -23.58 27.36 3.81
C PHE A 27 -24.55 27.95 4.85
N GLY A 28 -25.33 27.08 5.49
CA GLY A 28 -26.18 27.50 6.59
C GLY A 28 -25.41 27.69 7.90
N ALA A 29 -24.39 26.90 8.11
CA ALA A 29 -23.51 26.96 9.30
C ALA A 29 -22.09 26.42 8.99
N ALA A 30 -21.14 26.76 9.86
CA ALA A 30 -19.79 26.23 9.82
C ALA A 30 -19.38 25.72 11.20
N ILE A 31 -18.66 24.60 11.25
CA ILE A 31 -18.08 24.01 12.45
C ILE A 31 -16.56 23.84 12.25
N ILE A 32 -15.80 24.36 13.20
CA ILE A 32 -14.33 24.22 13.23
C ILE A 32 -13.96 23.57 14.55
N GLY A 33 -13.21 22.46 14.50
CA GLY A 33 -12.73 21.78 15.70
C GLY A 33 -12.30 20.33 15.46
N PRO A 34 -12.04 19.58 16.53
CA PRO A 34 -11.57 18.21 16.43
C PRO A 34 -12.67 17.26 15.92
N ALA A 35 -12.26 16.25 15.16
CA ALA A 35 -13.09 15.16 14.72
C ALA A 35 -12.26 13.85 14.74
N THR A 36 -12.92 12.70 14.73
CA THR A 36 -12.30 11.40 14.83
C THR A 36 -11.37 11.11 13.65
N LYS A 37 -11.80 11.46 12.46
CA LYS A 37 -11.08 11.28 11.19
C LYS A 37 -11.36 12.42 10.23
N GLY A 38 -10.92 12.31 9.00
CA GLY A 38 -11.20 13.26 7.92
C GLY A 38 -10.00 14.15 7.59
N PRO A 39 -10.11 14.93 6.50
CA PRO A 39 -9.05 15.84 6.07
C PRO A 39 -8.81 16.95 7.08
N VAL A 40 -7.53 17.27 7.32
CA VAL A 40 -7.13 18.30 8.29
C VAL A 40 -6.99 19.64 7.60
N ARG A 41 -7.60 20.69 8.19
CA ARG A 41 -7.57 22.07 7.69
C ARG A 41 -8.23 22.28 6.32
N ILE A 42 -8.91 21.27 5.78
CA ILE A 42 -9.62 21.38 4.51
C ILE A 42 -11.10 21.60 4.81
N PRO A 43 -11.67 22.77 4.45
CA PRO A 43 -13.08 23.01 4.60
C PRO A 43 -13.89 22.05 3.71
N THR A 44 -14.73 21.22 4.29
CA THR A 44 -15.47 20.17 3.60
C THR A 44 -16.97 20.40 3.84
N ALA A 45 -17.74 20.52 2.75
CA ALA A 45 -19.18 20.65 2.82
C ALA A 45 -19.84 19.27 2.99
N VAL A 46 -20.77 19.17 3.92
CA VAL A 46 -21.61 18.00 4.15
C VAL A 46 -23.07 18.38 4.15
N SER A 47 -23.92 17.54 3.58
CA SER A 47 -25.36 17.79 3.41
C SER A 47 -26.23 16.91 4.31
N THR A 48 -25.67 15.91 4.94
CA THR A 48 -26.36 15.00 5.85
C THR A 48 -25.46 14.59 7.01
N PHE A 49 -26.07 14.16 8.12
CA PHE A 49 -25.29 13.63 9.25
C PHE A 49 -24.57 12.33 8.88
N SER A 50 -25.18 11.46 8.06
CA SER A 50 -24.51 10.23 7.59
C SER A 50 -23.28 10.54 6.74
N GLN A 51 -23.30 11.59 5.92
CA GLN A 51 -22.12 12.05 5.19
C GLN A 51 -21.05 12.60 6.15
N TYR A 52 -21.47 13.35 7.19
CA TYR A 52 -20.56 13.79 8.24
C TYR A 52 -19.86 12.60 8.91
N GLU A 53 -20.63 11.57 9.32
CA GLU A 53 -20.06 10.37 9.96
C GLU A 53 -19.11 9.60 9.03
N ALA A 54 -19.41 9.49 7.76
CA ALA A 54 -18.56 8.84 6.79
C ALA A 54 -17.19 9.53 6.66
N ILE A 55 -17.17 10.87 6.64
CA ILE A 55 -15.98 11.68 6.44
C ILE A 55 -15.24 11.94 7.76
N PHE A 56 -15.94 12.35 8.80
CA PHE A 56 -15.37 12.86 10.06
C PHE A 56 -15.49 11.92 11.25
N GLY A 57 -16.25 10.83 11.11
CA GLY A 57 -16.56 9.91 12.19
C GLY A 57 -17.55 10.50 13.21
N SER A 58 -18.05 9.67 14.12
CA SER A 58 -18.99 10.11 15.16
C SER A 58 -18.42 10.01 16.56
N SER A 59 -17.79 8.89 16.89
CA SER A 59 -17.24 8.61 18.21
C SER A 59 -15.92 7.89 18.13
N VAL A 60 -15.11 8.03 19.16
CA VAL A 60 -13.83 7.32 19.34
C VAL A 60 -13.99 6.33 20.48
N GLU A 61 -13.60 5.10 20.26
CA GLU A 61 -13.45 4.11 21.31
C GLU A 61 -12.06 4.24 21.95
N SER A 62 -12.01 4.43 23.26
CA SER A 62 -10.78 4.45 24.03
C SER A 62 -10.94 3.60 25.26
N GLY A 63 -10.27 2.46 25.27
CA GLY A 63 -10.52 1.41 26.25
C GLY A 63 -11.92 0.83 26.09
N SER A 64 -12.70 0.79 27.17
CA SER A 64 -14.10 0.30 27.16
C SER A 64 -15.13 1.44 27.10
N GLN A 65 -14.71 2.65 26.70
CA GLN A 65 -15.58 3.84 26.69
C GLN A 65 -15.61 4.49 25.33
N PHE A 66 -16.78 5.01 24.96
CA PHE A 66 -16.97 5.79 23.75
C PHE A 66 -16.97 7.28 24.05
N TYR A 67 -16.15 8.02 23.36
CA TYR A 67 -16.08 9.47 23.44
C TYR A 67 -16.55 10.12 22.16
N THR A 68 -17.40 11.12 22.27
CA THR A 68 -17.91 11.85 21.11
C THR A 68 -17.44 13.30 21.19
N TYR A 69 -16.83 13.77 20.12
CA TYR A 69 -16.45 15.19 20.04
C TYR A 69 -17.69 16.08 19.95
N LEU A 70 -17.59 17.28 20.54
CA LEU A 70 -18.68 18.25 20.48
C LEU A 70 -19.10 18.60 19.05
N ASN A 71 -18.16 18.62 18.11
CA ASN A 71 -18.44 18.84 16.70
C ASN A 71 -19.43 17.82 16.12
N SER A 72 -19.28 16.54 16.48
CA SER A 72 -20.18 15.48 16.01
C SER A 72 -21.58 15.65 16.61
N ILE A 73 -21.67 16.03 17.89
CA ILE A 73 -22.96 16.31 18.55
C ILE A 73 -23.64 17.51 17.91
N SER A 74 -22.88 18.57 17.64
CA SER A 74 -23.39 19.80 17.02
C SER A 74 -23.85 19.55 15.58
N ALA A 75 -23.09 18.79 14.80
CA ALA A 75 -23.47 18.43 13.44
C ALA A 75 -24.75 17.58 13.42
N ARG A 76 -24.87 16.60 14.34
CA ARG A 76 -26.09 15.80 14.45
C ARG A 76 -27.30 16.65 14.79
N ASN A 77 -27.19 17.56 15.76
CA ASN A 77 -28.26 18.42 16.16
C ASN A 77 -28.66 19.41 15.04
N TYR A 78 -27.66 19.94 14.31
CA TYR A 78 -27.91 20.82 13.17
C TYR A 78 -28.77 20.14 12.10
N PHE A 79 -28.41 18.95 11.67
CA PHE A 79 -29.18 18.20 10.67
C PHE A 79 -30.51 17.69 11.21
N ALA A 80 -30.61 17.33 12.50
CA ALA A 80 -31.86 16.93 13.13
C ALA A 80 -32.87 18.08 13.20
N GLN A 81 -32.42 19.34 13.21
CA GLN A 81 -33.27 20.55 13.19
C GLN A 81 -33.56 21.05 11.76
N GLY A 82 -33.26 20.26 10.74
CA GLY A 82 -33.54 20.59 9.34
C GLY A 82 -32.46 21.40 8.63
N GLY A 83 -31.23 21.42 9.14
CA GLY A 83 -30.09 22.02 8.44
C GLY A 83 -29.79 21.27 7.13
N GLU A 84 -29.53 22.00 6.05
CA GLU A 84 -29.34 21.41 4.71
C GLU A 84 -27.88 21.31 4.32
N SER A 85 -27.04 22.22 4.80
CA SER A 85 -25.61 22.26 4.43
C SER A 85 -24.76 22.77 5.59
N LEU A 86 -23.68 22.06 5.87
CA LEU A 86 -22.75 22.36 6.96
C LEU A 86 -21.33 22.34 6.43
N LEU A 87 -20.56 23.42 6.65
CA LEU A 87 -19.13 23.45 6.37
C LEU A 87 -18.37 22.97 7.59
N VAL A 88 -17.55 21.92 7.44
CA VAL A 88 -16.79 21.34 8.52
C VAL A 88 -15.30 21.47 8.24
N THR A 89 -14.54 21.99 9.20
CA THR A 89 -13.09 22.05 9.13
C THR A 89 -12.50 21.35 10.35
N ARG A 90 -11.83 20.25 10.12
CA ARG A 90 -11.13 19.48 11.16
C ARG A 90 -9.85 20.19 11.59
N VAL A 91 -9.65 20.34 12.88
CA VAL A 91 -8.40 20.85 13.49
C VAL A 91 -7.81 19.78 14.38
N VAL A 92 -6.51 19.56 14.26
CA VAL A 92 -5.75 18.59 15.06
C VAL A 92 -4.48 19.26 15.62
N THR A 93 -3.98 18.72 16.71
CA THR A 93 -2.68 19.09 17.27
C THR A 93 -1.63 18.13 16.75
N GLY A 94 -0.55 18.63 16.18
CA GLY A 94 0.52 17.83 15.57
C GLY A 94 0.40 17.74 14.05
N SER A 95 1.22 16.88 13.47
CA SER A 95 1.25 16.59 12.01
C SER A 95 0.76 15.19 11.76
N PHE A 96 -0.24 15.06 10.89
CA PHE A 96 -0.76 13.79 10.42
C PHE A 96 -0.65 13.74 8.91
N LEU A 97 -0.43 12.55 8.38
CA LEU A 97 -0.36 12.29 6.95
C LEU A 97 -1.46 11.31 6.56
N SER A 98 -1.81 11.32 5.29
CA SER A 98 -2.63 10.26 4.69
C SER A 98 -1.86 8.94 4.77
N ALA A 99 -2.54 7.88 5.18
CA ALA A 99 -1.97 6.55 5.08
C ALA A 99 -1.86 6.16 3.61
N ASN A 100 -0.81 5.44 3.26
CA ASN A 100 -0.61 4.95 1.91
C ASN A 100 -0.33 3.45 1.92
N SER A 101 -0.73 2.78 0.85
CA SER A 101 -0.42 1.38 0.62
C SER A 101 -0.17 1.16 -0.86
N ALA A 102 0.97 0.56 -1.17
CA ALA A 102 1.29 0.14 -2.52
C ALA A 102 0.54 -1.16 -2.84
N ILE A 103 -0.13 -1.20 -3.99
CA ILE A 103 -0.72 -2.43 -4.52
C ILE A 103 0.37 -3.15 -5.29
N PRO A 104 0.78 -4.37 -4.87
CA PRO A 104 1.84 -5.09 -5.54
C PRO A 104 1.42 -5.51 -6.94
N SER A 105 2.37 -5.53 -7.85
CA SER A 105 2.24 -6.10 -9.18
C SER A 105 2.76 -7.55 -9.17
N SER A 106 2.50 -8.29 -10.25
CA SER A 106 3.19 -9.55 -10.50
C SER A 106 4.61 -9.34 -11.05
N LEU A 107 4.97 -8.11 -11.38
CA LEU A 107 6.32 -7.76 -11.78
C LEU A 107 7.17 -7.50 -10.54
N THR A 108 8.42 -7.89 -10.62
CA THR A 108 9.42 -7.64 -9.58
C THR A 108 10.27 -6.43 -9.94
N ASP A 109 10.85 -5.77 -8.95
CA ASP A 109 11.73 -4.63 -9.16
C ASP A 109 13.21 -5.04 -9.35
N GLY A 110 13.47 -6.35 -9.39
CA GLY A 110 14.82 -6.90 -9.52
C GLY A 110 15.63 -6.83 -8.24
N THR A 111 15.03 -6.54 -7.10
CA THR A 111 15.68 -6.60 -5.80
C THR A 111 15.19 -7.79 -4.98
N LEU A 112 16.08 -8.38 -4.17
CA LEU A 112 15.72 -9.50 -3.31
C LEU A 112 14.87 -9.02 -2.11
N ALA A 113 13.89 -9.81 -1.73
CA ALA A 113 13.14 -9.57 -0.49
C ALA A 113 14.04 -9.79 0.73
N ILE A 114 13.94 -8.92 1.74
CA ILE A 114 14.67 -9.06 3.00
C ILE A 114 13.89 -9.94 3.96
N GLY A 115 14.56 -10.85 4.64
CA GLY A 115 13.98 -11.67 5.69
C GLY A 115 14.68 -13.01 5.88
N GLU A 116 14.39 -13.66 7.00
CA GLU A 116 14.87 -15.01 7.27
C GLU A 116 14.13 -16.03 6.41
N ASN A 117 14.87 -17.04 5.90
CA ASN A 117 14.32 -18.15 5.10
C ASN A 117 13.67 -17.77 3.77
N VAL A 118 13.97 -16.62 3.20
CA VAL A 118 13.38 -16.13 1.95
C VAL A 118 13.60 -17.11 0.79
N LEU A 119 14.77 -17.76 0.73
CA LEU A 119 15.14 -18.65 -0.37
C LEU A 119 14.89 -20.14 -0.09
N LEU A 120 14.40 -20.51 1.08
CA LEU A 120 14.24 -21.94 1.44
C LEU A 120 13.17 -22.66 0.63
N SER A 121 12.14 -21.97 0.17
CA SER A 121 11.07 -22.56 -0.62
C SER A 121 11.51 -23.00 -2.02
N SER A 122 12.58 -22.40 -2.56
CA SER A 122 13.14 -22.67 -3.88
C SER A 122 14.44 -23.48 -3.85
N PHE A 123 14.83 -23.98 -2.68
CA PHE A 123 16.06 -24.77 -2.52
C PHE A 123 15.99 -26.09 -3.26
N THR A 124 16.83 -26.26 -4.30
CA THR A 124 16.80 -27.43 -5.18
C THR A 124 17.95 -28.41 -4.98
N SER A 125 18.98 -28.07 -4.23
CA SER A 125 20.12 -28.97 -4.00
C SER A 125 20.55 -29.00 -2.54
N ALA A 126 20.41 -30.13 -1.91
CA ALA A 126 21.06 -30.43 -0.65
C ALA A 126 22.51 -30.85 -0.91
N GLY A 127 23.38 -29.86 -1.04
CA GLY A 127 24.81 -30.16 -0.93
C GLY A 127 25.11 -30.65 0.48
N ALA A 128 25.74 -31.79 0.58
CA ALA A 128 26.28 -32.25 1.84
C ALA A 128 27.63 -31.56 2.08
N PHE A 129 27.71 -30.69 3.08
CA PHE A 129 28.92 -29.95 3.39
C PHE A 129 29.60 -30.59 4.60
N ASN A 130 30.87 -30.94 4.47
CA ASN A 130 31.66 -31.32 5.61
C ASN A 130 32.31 -30.08 6.22
N VAL A 131 31.73 -29.58 7.30
CA VAL A 131 32.32 -28.49 8.09
C VAL A 131 33.08 -29.11 9.24
N THR A 132 34.41 -28.99 9.22
CA THR A 132 35.27 -29.56 10.25
C THR A 132 35.37 -28.61 11.45
N GLY A 133 35.14 -29.12 12.65
CA GLY A 133 35.50 -28.45 13.90
C GLY A 133 34.43 -27.58 14.54
N SER A 134 33.17 -27.67 14.16
CA SER A 134 32.09 -26.90 14.80
C SER A 134 30.94 -27.81 15.22
N THR A 135 30.72 -27.94 16.52
CA THR A 135 29.50 -28.50 17.09
C THR A 135 28.51 -27.35 17.33
N GLY A 136 27.26 -27.47 16.85
CA GLY A 136 26.23 -26.46 17.01
C GLY A 136 25.85 -25.76 15.71
N ASN A 137 25.08 -24.67 15.84
CA ASN A 137 24.65 -23.87 14.71
C ASN A 137 25.80 -23.05 14.15
N VAL A 138 26.19 -23.31 12.90
CA VAL A 138 27.19 -22.51 12.19
C VAL A 138 26.51 -21.42 11.41
N VAL A 139 26.88 -20.18 11.65
CA VAL A 139 26.41 -18.99 10.94
C VAL A 139 27.54 -18.45 10.08
N ILE A 140 27.31 -18.33 8.79
CA ILE A 140 28.31 -17.84 7.82
C ILE A 140 27.77 -16.51 7.25
N PRO A 141 28.28 -15.37 7.73
CA PRO A 141 27.85 -14.06 7.29
C PRO A 141 28.59 -13.59 6.03
N ASN A 142 28.06 -12.57 5.39
CA ASN A 142 28.70 -11.82 4.29
C ASN A 142 29.03 -12.67 3.06
N LEU A 143 28.16 -13.60 2.70
CA LEU A 143 28.28 -14.38 1.49
C LEU A 143 27.71 -13.66 0.28
N SER A 144 28.44 -13.66 -0.82
CA SER A 144 27.97 -13.20 -2.13
C SER A 144 28.00 -14.38 -3.10
N PRO A 145 26.85 -15.01 -3.39
CA PRO A 145 26.80 -16.13 -4.32
C PRO A 145 27.09 -15.67 -5.75
N ALA A 146 27.56 -16.61 -6.59
CA ALA A 146 27.53 -16.40 -8.02
C ALA A 146 26.11 -16.48 -8.54
N THR A 147 25.78 -15.69 -9.56
CA THR A 147 24.50 -15.76 -10.26
C THR A 147 24.74 -16.01 -11.74
N ASP A 148 23.80 -16.70 -12.39
CA ASP A 148 23.77 -16.88 -13.85
C ASP A 148 23.04 -15.74 -14.57
N GLY A 149 22.31 -14.89 -13.82
CA GLY A 149 21.65 -13.69 -14.29
C GLY A 149 22.48 -12.41 -14.17
N ALA A 150 21.84 -11.29 -14.39
CA ALA A 150 22.43 -9.94 -14.28
C ALA A 150 22.48 -9.41 -12.83
N GLY A 151 21.89 -10.14 -11.88
CA GLY A 151 21.82 -9.74 -10.48
C GLY A 151 23.20 -9.55 -9.84
N ALA A 152 23.32 -8.52 -9.00
CA ALA A 152 24.58 -8.18 -8.34
C ALA A 152 24.36 -7.55 -6.96
N SER A 153 25.46 -7.56 -6.17
CA SER A 153 25.58 -6.82 -4.90
C SER A 153 24.69 -7.30 -3.75
N ALA A 154 24.01 -8.43 -3.88
CA ALA A 154 23.31 -9.03 -2.74
C ALA A 154 24.33 -9.70 -1.79
N VAL A 155 24.04 -9.58 -0.49
CA VAL A 155 24.82 -10.22 0.58
C VAL A 155 23.89 -11.05 1.43
N PHE A 156 24.37 -12.22 1.81
CA PHE A 156 23.60 -13.23 2.54
C PHE A 156 24.28 -13.67 3.81
N THR A 157 23.49 -14.07 4.77
CA THR A 157 23.92 -14.85 5.93
C THR A 157 23.29 -16.24 5.84
N VAL A 158 24.12 -17.27 5.80
CA VAL A 158 23.66 -18.67 5.73
C VAL A 158 23.83 -19.31 7.09
N LYS A 159 22.79 -19.96 7.59
CA LYS A 159 22.82 -20.77 8.81
C LYS A 159 22.78 -22.25 8.41
N LEU A 160 23.75 -23.02 8.92
CA LEU A 160 23.79 -24.47 8.72
C LEU A 160 23.05 -25.17 9.86
N ALA A 161 22.49 -26.33 9.58
CA ALA A 161 21.81 -27.15 10.59
C ALA A 161 22.75 -27.53 11.73
N THR A 162 22.18 -27.69 12.93
CA THR A 162 22.92 -28.10 14.14
C THR A 162 23.67 -29.40 13.91
N GLN A 163 24.95 -29.39 14.21
CA GLN A 163 25.82 -30.57 14.14
C GLN A 163 26.06 -31.16 15.51
N THR A 164 26.00 -32.49 15.61
CA THR A 164 26.13 -33.19 16.88
C THR A 164 27.47 -33.94 17.04
N THR A 165 28.29 -34.03 15.97
CA THR A 165 29.57 -34.76 15.97
C THR A 165 30.59 -34.15 15.01
N GLU A 166 31.88 -34.32 15.26
CA GLU A 166 33.00 -33.61 14.61
C GLU A 166 33.24 -33.87 13.10
N SER A 167 32.48 -34.69 12.44
CA SER A 167 32.73 -35.06 11.03
C SER A 167 31.46 -35.20 10.26
N ILE A 168 30.90 -34.04 9.76
CA ILE A 168 29.59 -34.26 9.25
C ILE A 168 29.09 -33.33 8.19
N THR A 169 28.33 -33.97 7.38
CA THR A 169 27.44 -33.46 6.37
C THR A 169 26.43 -32.48 6.99
N SER A 170 26.60 -31.20 6.78
CA SER A 170 25.66 -30.18 7.14
C SER A 170 24.72 -29.87 6.00
N SER A 171 23.48 -29.52 6.35
CA SER A 171 22.53 -28.94 5.42
C SER A 171 22.29 -27.45 5.78
N ILE A 172 21.89 -26.68 4.82
CA ILE A 172 21.46 -25.30 5.07
C ILE A 172 20.13 -25.33 5.83
N SER A 173 20.06 -24.64 6.97
CA SER A 173 18.85 -24.50 7.76
C SER A 173 18.11 -23.21 7.45
N SER A 174 18.82 -22.13 7.14
CA SER A 174 18.22 -20.88 6.72
C SER A 174 19.20 -20.02 5.93
N ILE A 175 18.65 -19.17 5.07
CA ILE A 175 19.35 -18.12 4.35
C ILE A 175 18.63 -16.81 4.61
N GLU A 176 19.39 -15.82 5.01
CA GLU A 176 18.91 -14.46 5.28
C GLU A 176 19.56 -13.50 4.28
N VAL A 177 18.75 -12.68 3.62
CA VAL A 177 19.24 -11.59 2.78
C VAL A 177 19.58 -10.40 3.68
N THR A 178 20.86 -10.04 3.76
CA THR A 178 21.32 -8.90 4.57
C THR A 178 21.51 -7.63 3.75
N THR A 179 21.76 -7.78 2.45
CA THR A 179 21.77 -6.66 1.50
C THR A 179 21.04 -7.10 0.23
N ILE A 180 20.08 -6.31 -0.21
CA ILE A 180 19.11 -6.69 -1.26
C ILE A 180 19.70 -6.57 -2.65
N GLY A 181 20.77 -6.32 -3.05
CA GLY A 181 21.24 -6.25 -4.44
C GLY A 181 20.20 -5.74 -5.44
N THR A 182 20.56 -5.77 -6.71
CA THR A 182 19.70 -5.32 -7.82
C THR A 182 19.92 -6.13 -9.08
N GLY A 183 18.98 -6.09 -10.02
CA GLY A 183 19.11 -6.71 -11.33
C GLY A 183 18.79 -8.22 -11.36
N TYR A 184 18.14 -8.75 -10.33
CA TYR A 184 17.71 -10.14 -10.27
C TYR A 184 16.38 -10.34 -11.00
N GLU A 185 16.26 -11.48 -11.66
CA GLU A 185 15.03 -11.88 -12.36
C GLU A 185 14.51 -13.22 -11.83
N VAL A 186 13.22 -13.47 -12.03
CA VAL A 186 12.63 -14.77 -11.73
C VAL A 186 13.24 -15.81 -12.66
N GLY A 187 13.79 -16.88 -12.07
CA GLY A 187 14.50 -17.92 -12.78
C GLY A 187 16.01 -17.85 -12.68
N ASP A 188 16.58 -16.73 -12.22
CA ASP A 188 18.01 -16.63 -11.93
C ASP A 188 18.41 -17.65 -10.88
N THR A 189 19.59 -18.24 -11.05
CA THR A 189 20.15 -19.22 -10.12
C THR A 189 21.25 -18.58 -9.29
N LEU A 190 21.12 -18.63 -7.97
CA LEU A 190 22.16 -18.24 -7.02
C LEU A 190 22.97 -19.48 -6.60
N THR A 191 24.28 -19.43 -6.74
CA THR A 191 25.16 -20.53 -6.40
C THR A 191 26.10 -20.16 -5.25
N PHE A 192 25.93 -20.82 -4.13
CA PHE A 192 26.86 -20.78 -3.01
C PHE A 192 27.84 -21.94 -3.14
N THR A 193 29.10 -21.64 -3.37
CA THR A 193 30.10 -22.70 -3.49
C THR A 193 30.29 -23.44 -2.17
N SER A 194 30.50 -24.74 -2.22
CA SER A 194 30.71 -25.54 -1.02
C SER A 194 31.90 -25.00 -0.18
N GLN A 195 32.90 -24.44 -0.83
CA GLN A 195 34.05 -23.82 -0.17
C GLN A 195 33.63 -22.54 0.61
N SER A 196 32.77 -21.70 0.05
CA SER A 196 32.26 -20.51 0.74
C SER A 196 31.39 -20.86 1.95
N LEU A 197 30.77 -22.02 1.94
CA LEU A 197 30.00 -22.59 3.04
C LEU A 197 30.85 -23.34 4.06
N GLY A 198 32.19 -23.24 3.96
CA GLY A 198 33.12 -23.80 4.92
C GLY A 198 33.43 -25.28 4.71
N ALA A 199 33.13 -25.85 3.54
CA ALA A 199 33.50 -27.24 3.24
C ALA A 199 35.00 -27.41 3.19
N THR A 200 35.48 -28.42 3.89
CA THR A 200 36.85 -28.90 3.78
C THR A 200 36.94 -30.00 2.73
N VAL A 201 37.98 -30.00 1.96
CA VAL A 201 38.23 -30.84 0.77
C VAL A 201 38.04 -32.34 1.04
N PRO A 202 37.55 -33.14 0.07
CA PRO A 202 37.19 -32.75 -1.28
C PRO A 202 35.83 -32.10 -1.39
N ALA A 203 35.71 -31.13 -2.31
CA ALA A 203 34.59 -30.27 -2.51
C ALA A 203 33.25 -31.01 -2.44
N GLY A 204 32.38 -30.55 -1.54
CA GLY A 204 30.98 -30.89 -1.56
C GLY A 204 30.29 -30.32 -2.81
N THR A 205 29.06 -30.68 -3.03
CA THR A 205 28.24 -30.11 -4.09
C THR A 205 27.87 -28.67 -3.73
N ASP A 206 27.99 -27.74 -4.66
CA ASP A 206 27.58 -26.36 -4.47
C ASP A 206 26.07 -26.28 -4.20
N ALA A 207 25.65 -25.32 -3.38
CA ALA A 207 24.24 -25.08 -3.11
C ALA A 207 23.66 -24.10 -4.11
N THR A 208 22.63 -24.50 -4.84
CA THR A 208 21.98 -23.70 -5.86
C THR A 208 20.55 -23.40 -5.48
N PHE A 209 20.11 -22.19 -5.79
CA PHE A 209 18.74 -21.71 -5.58
C PHE A 209 18.27 -21.04 -6.85
N THR A 210 17.09 -21.40 -7.31
CA THR A 210 16.41 -20.69 -8.40
C THR A 210 15.44 -19.70 -7.81
N LEU A 211 15.58 -18.42 -8.15
CA LEU A 211 14.73 -17.36 -7.67
C LEU A 211 13.31 -17.48 -8.22
N THR A 212 12.36 -17.35 -7.35
CA THR A 212 10.93 -17.29 -7.67
C THR A 212 10.39 -15.87 -7.48
N ALA A 213 9.19 -15.58 -7.94
CA ALA A 213 8.57 -14.26 -7.73
C ALA A 213 8.40 -13.90 -6.24
N SER A 214 8.36 -14.88 -5.34
CA SER A 214 8.27 -14.64 -3.90
C SER A 214 9.61 -14.25 -3.24
N ASP A 215 10.70 -14.48 -3.93
CA ASP A 215 12.06 -14.16 -3.45
C ASP A 215 12.48 -12.73 -3.83
N LEU A 216 11.70 -12.06 -4.69
CA LEU A 216 11.94 -10.71 -5.18
C LEU A 216 10.88 -9.74 -4.67
N ASN A 217 11.26 -8.49 -4.47
CA ASN A 217 10.33 -7.44 -4.13
C ASN A 217 9.41 -7.14 -5.34
N ALA A 218 8.12 -7.13 -5.10
CA ALA A 218 7.15 -6.76 -6.12
C ALA A 218 7.17 -5.24 -6.36
N THR A 219 7.10 -4.83 -7.61
CA THR A 219 6.85 -3.43 -7.95
C THR A 219 5.43 -3.04 -7.56
N ALA A 220 5.22 -1.78 -7.18
CA ALA A 220 3.88 -1.26 -7.00
C ALA A 220 3.21 -1.02 -8.36
N SER A 221 2.02 -1.57 -8.55
CA SER A 221 1.18 -1.24 -9.71
C SER A 221 0.66 0.18 -9.62
N PHE A 222 0.19 0.56 -8.44
CA PHE A 222 -0.26 1.90 -8.07
C PHE A 222 -0.28 2.01 -6.54
N THR A 223 -0.41 3.23 -6.06
CA THR A 223 -0.49 3.50 -4.62
C THR A 223 -1.85 4.08 -4.28
N ILE A 224 -2.49 3.52 -3.27
CA ILE A 224 -3.72 4.04 -2.69
C ILE A 224 -3.36 4.91 -1.49
N LYS A 225 -4.02 6.05 -1.34
CA LYS A 225 -3.88 6.91 -0.17
C LYS A 225 -5.25 7.19 0.45
N THR A 226 -5.29 7.38 1.78
CA THR A 226 -6.51 7.77 2.46
C THR A 226 -6.76 9.27 2.31
N ILE A 227 -8.03 9.65 2.11
CA ILE A 227 -8.46 11.05 2.20
C ILE A 227 -8.35 11.54 3.64
N SER A 228 -8.63 10.66 4.60
CA SER A 228 -8.50 10.94 6.02
C SER A 228 -7.03 10.90 6.44
N GLU A 229 -6.58 11.95 7.09
CA GLU A 229 -5.24 12.00 7.69
C GLU A 229 -5.25 11.36 9.09
N GLY A 230 -4.18 10.63 9.42
CA GLY A 230 -4.04 9.93 10.71
C GLY A 230 -4.80 8.61 10.80
N ALA A 231 -5.33 8.09 9.69
CA ALA A 231 -5.89 6.73 9.61
C ALA A 231 -4.81 5.71 9.23
N ASN A 232 -4.98 4.45 9.62
CA ASN A 232 -4.17 3.34 9.14
C ASN A 232 -4.81 2.69 7.91
N MET A 233 -3.98 2.12 7.04
CA MET A 233 -4.44 1.38 5.88
C MET A 233 -3.55 0.17 5.63
N ASN A 234 -4.17 -1.00 5.47
CA ASN A 234 -3.49 -2.24 5.14
C ASN A 234 -4.28 -3.05 4.09
N ASN A 235 -3.64 -4.04 3.49
CA ASN A 235 -4.35 -5.00 2.66
C ASN A 235 -5.11 -6.03 3.51
N TYR A 236 -5.95 -6.85 2.89
CA TYR A 236 -6.73 -7.86 3.61
C TYR A 236 -5.87 -8.99 4.22
N GLN A 237 -4.65 -9.18 3.73
CA GLN A 237 -3.70 -10.19 4.21
C GLN A 237 -2.79 -9.66 5.32
N ALA A 238 -2.75 -8.35 5.53
CA ALA A 238 -2.02 -7.76 6.65
C ALA A 238 -2.76 -8.11 7.95
N VAL A 239 -2.29 -9.14 8.62
CA VAL A 239 -2.90 -9.68 9.84
C VAL A 239 -1.90 -9.60 10.98
N ASP A 240 -2.36 -9.03 12.09
CA ASP A 240 -1.59 -8.95 13.33
C ASP A 240 -2.18 -9.85 14.41
N SER A 241 -3.30 -10.50 14.10
CA SER A 241 -3.97 -11.41 15.00
C SER A 241 -4.45 -12.65 14.25
N ALA A 242 -4.65 -13.76 15.00
CA ALA A 242 -5.10 -15.02 14.44
C ALA A 242 -6.48 -14.96 13.76
N ASN A 243 -7.29 -13.95 14.04
CA ASN A 243 -8.60 -13.76 13.44
C ASN A 243 -8.58 -12.89 12.18
N GLY A 244 -7.40 -12.44 11.73
CA GLY A 244 -7.22 -11.65 10.50
C GLY A 244 -7.63 -10.18 10.62
N THR A 245 -7.72 -9.63 11.84
CA THR A 245 -7.91 -8.19 12.03
C THR A 245 -6.59 -7.45 11.88
N LEU A 246 -6.65 -6.16 11.52
CA LEU A 246 -5.50 -5.28 11.56
C LEU A 246 -5.01 -5.13 13.00
N ASN A 247 -3.69 -4.94 13.14
CA ASN A 247 -3.15 -4.32 14.34
C ASN A 247 -3.79 -2.93 14.47
N GLU A 248 -4.24 -2.59 15.66
CA GLU A 248 -4.99 -1.36 15.86
C GLU A 248 -6.20 -1.20 14.91
N GLY A 249 -6.77 -2.30 14.43
CA GLY A 249 -7.91 -2.32 13.53
C GLY A 249 -9.15 -1.72 14.16
N THR A 250 -9.45 -0.46 13.84
CA THR A 250 -10.63 0.26 14.29
C THR A 250 -11.61 0.48 13.15
N ALA A 251 -12.83 0.89 13.47
CA ALA A 251 -13.83 1.26 12.47
C ALA A 251 -13.40 2.45 11.60
N GLU A 252 -12.44 3.24 12.06
CA GLU A 252 -11.94 4.43 11.38
C GLU A 252 -10.78 4.15 10.42
N ASN A 253 -10.17 2.97 10.54
CA ASN A 253 -9.11 2.51 9.66
C ASN A 253 -9.68 1.85 8.40
N ILE A 254 -8.84 1.71 7.38
CA ILE A 254 -9.22 1.18 6.07
C ILE A 254 -8.36 -0.02 5.73
N ARG A 255 -8.98 -1.00 5.09
CA ARG A 255 -8.32 -2.11 4.39
C ARG A 255 -8.69 -2.05 2.92
N TRP A 256 -7.78 -2.51 2.09
CA TRP A 256 -8.06 -2.74 0.68
C TRP A 256 -7.88 -4.22 0.33
N GLU A 257 -8.60 -4.65 -0.67
CA GLU A 257 -8.50 -6.00 -1.21
C GLU A 257 -8.65 -5.96 -2.74
N VAL A 258 -7.73 -6.61 -3.45
CA VAL A 258 -7.94 -6.93 -4.86
C VAL A 258 -8.78 -8.22 -4.91
N ALA A 259 -10.06 -8.08 -5.21
CA ALA A 259 -11.03 -9.17 -5.05
C ALA A 259 -11.01 -10.15 -6.22
N SER A 260 -10.73 -9.67 -7.42
CA SER A 260 -10.63 -10.50 -8.62
C SER A 260 -9.67 -9.88 -9.62
N VAL A 261 -8.95 -10.73 -10.33
CA VAL A 261 -8.04 -10.34 -11.41
C VAL A 261 -8.38 -11.16 -12.64
N ASN A 262 -8.63 -10.50 -13.77
CA ASN A 262 -8.79 -11.13 -15.06
C ASN A 262 -7.56 -10.81 -15.92
N THR A 263 -6.63 -11.73 -15.96
CA THR A 263 -5.37 -11.57 -16.70
C THR A 263 -5.55 -11.48 -18.20
N ALA A 264 -6.63 -12.07 -18.74
CA ALA A 264 -6.90 -12.02 -20.18
C ALA A 264 -7.37 -10.65 -20.65
N SER A 265 -8.10 -9.91 -19.82
CA SER A 265 -8.57 -8.55 -20.12
C SER A 265 -7.74 -7.45 -19.46
N GLY A 266 -6.79 -7.79 -18.58
CA GLY A 266 -6.02 -6.85 -17.79
C GLY A 266 -6.87 -6.06 -16.78
N GLN A 267 -8.01 -6.62 -16.35
CA GLN A 267 -8.94 -5.96 -15.45
C GLN A 267 -8.93 -6.60 -14.06
N PHE A 268 -9.22 -5.79 -13.06
CA PHE A 268 -9.32 -6.24 -11.68
C PHE A 268 -10.43 -5.53 -10.92
N SER A 269 -10.79 -6.03 -9.75
CA SER A 269 -11.73 -5.39 -8.83
C SER A 269 -11.04 -5.01 -7.54
N LEU A 270 -11.33 -3.81 -7.03
CA LEU A 270 -10.81 -3.29 -5.78
C LEU A 270 -11.96 -3.09 -4.79
N LEU A 271 -11.79 -3.62 -3.59
CA LEU A 271 -12.67 -3.39 -2.46
C LEU A 271 -11.98 -2.48 -1.45
N VAL A 272 -12.69 -1.46 -1.00
CA VAL A 272 -12.34 -0.67 0.17
C VAL A 272 -13.16 -1.20 1.35
N ARG A 273 -12.50 -1.63 2.40
CA ARG A 273 -13.10 -2.33 3.54
C ARG A 273 -12.82 -1.58 4.83
N ARG A 274 -13.64 -1.82 5.84
CA ARG A 274 -13.42 -1.27 7.18
C ARG A 274 -12.21 -1.94 7.86
N GLY A 275 -11.39 -1.16 8.56
CA GLY A 275 -10.16 -1.65 9.20
C GLY A 275 -10.37 -2.71 10.28
N ASN A 276 -11.51 -2.69 10.97
CA ASN A 276 -11.85 -3.65 12.01
C ASN A 276 -12.64 -4.87 11.51
N ASP A 277 -12.75 -5.08 10.20
CA ASP A 277 -13.36 -6.28 9.66
C ASP A 277 -12.43 -7.49 9.68
N THR A 278 -12.94 -8.65 9.34
CA THR A 278 -12.17 -9.90 9.26
C THR A 278 -12.29 -10.51 7.86
N ALA A 279 -11.43 -11.48 7.55
CA ALA A 279 -11.50 -12.20 6.28
C ALA A 279 -12.82 -12.99 6.11
N THR A 280 -13.42 -13.44 7.21
CA THR A 280 -14.68 -14.20 7.24
C THR A 280 -15.92 -13.30 7.35
N SER A 281 -15.77 -12.09 7.92
CA SER A 281 -16.86 -11.12 8.07
C SER A 281 -16.41 -9.77 7.51
N ARG A 282 -16.54 -9.63 6.19
CA ARG A 282 -16.10 -8.45 5.44
C ARG A 282 -17.09 -7.31 5.58
N ALA A 283 -16.62 -6.14 5.97
CA ALA A 283 -17.38 -4.89 5.98
C ALA A 283 -16.93 -3.99 4.82
N VAL A 284 -17.50 -4.21 3.64
CA VAL A 284 -17.16 -3.48 2.43
C VAL A 284 -17.77 -2.09 2.49
N LEU A 285 -16.95 -1.06 2.29
CA LEU A 285 -17.34 0.35 2.23
C LEU A 285 -17.57 0.78 0.79
N GLU A 286 -16.67 0.41 -0.13
CA GLU A 286 -16.78 0.71 -1.55
C GLU A 286 -16.30 -0.47 -2.39
N THR A 287 -16.87 -0.62 -3.58
CA THR A 287 -16.52 -1.65 -4.56
C THR A 287 -16.30 -1.01 -5.91
N TYR A 288 -15.14 -1.26 -6.50
CA TYR A 288 -14.77 -0.84 -7.84
C TYR A 288 -14.50 -2.07 -8.71
N ASN A 289 -15.35 -2.30 -9.69
CA ASN A 289 -15.25 -3.47 -10.57
C ASN A 289 -14.62 -3.12 -11.92
N ASN A 290 -13.96 -4.09 -12.53
CA ASN A 290 -13.41 -4.00 -13.87
C ASN A 290 -12.44 -2.82 -14.07
N LEU A 291 -11.64 -2.51 -13.06
CA LEU A 291 -10.61 -1.47 -13.16
C LEU A 291 -9.51 -1.90 -14.11
N SER A 292 -8.90 -0.93 -14.80
CA SER A 292 -7.75 -1.11 -15.68
C SER A 292 -6.59 -0.23 -15.24
N LEU A 293 -5.37 -0.67 -15.48
CA LEU A 293 -4.16 0.15 -15.34
C LEU A 293 -3.80 0.93 -16.61
N ASP A 294 -4.53 0.73 -17.71
CA ASP A 294 -4.32 1.48 -18.95
C ASP A 294 -4.89 2.90 -18.82
N PRO A 295 -4.05 3.97 -18.87
CA PRO A 295 -4.49 5.35 -18.74
C PRO A 295 -5.45 5.80 -19.85
N THR A 296 -5.44 5.11 -21.01
CA THR A 296 -6.33 5.41 -22.13
C THR A 296 -7.72 4.80 -21.96
N ALA A 297 -7.86 3.77 -21.14
CA ALA A 297 -9.12 3.09 -20.90
C ALA A 297 -10.14 3.97 -20.17
N VAL A 298 -11.42 3.74 -20.45
CA VAL A 298 -12.53 4.43 -19.77
C VAL A 298 -12.60 4.05 -18.29
N ASN A 299 -12.23 2.81 -17.97
CA ASN A 299 -12.20 2.23 -16.64
C ASN A 299 -10.81 2.28 -15.98
N TYR A 300 -9.97 3.24 -16.38
CA TYR A 300 -8.70 3.50 -15.73
C TYR A 300 -8.88 3.80 -14.25
N VAL A 301 -8.07 3.16 -13.39
CA VAL A 301 -8.21 3.23 -11.93
C VAL A 301 -8.35 4.64 -11.39
N SER A 302 -7.48 5.59 -11.81
CA SER A 302 -7.56 6.98 -11.35
C SER A 302 -8.80 7.73 -11.88
N LYS A 303 -9.34 7.36 -13.05
CA LYS A 303 -10.60 7.95 -13.55
C LYS A 303 -11.82 7.47 -12.78
N VAL A 304 -11.80 6.22 -12.33
CA VAL A 304 -12.93 5.59 -11.66
C VAL A 304 -12.97 5.93 -10.17
N ILE A 305 -11.84 5.93 -9.48
CA ILE A 305 -11.73 6.24 -8.05
C ILE A 305 -11.63 7.75 -7.83
N GLY A 306 -10.89 8.43 -8.69
CA GLY A 306 -10.43 9.81 -8.52
C GLY A 306 -9.00 9.83 -7.95
N ASP A 307 -8.24 10.84 -8.31
CA ASP A 307 -6.89 11.10 -7.80
C ASP A 307 -6.77 12.54 -7.26
N THR A 308 -7.89 13.25 -7.17
CA THR A 308 -7.90 14.62 -6.66
C THR A 308 -7.76 14.63 -5.14
N TYR A 309 -6.80 15.40 -4.67
CA TYR A 309 -6.61 15.67 -3.25
C TYR A 309 -6.26 17.15 -3.02
N TYR A 310 -6.42 17.59 -1.79
CA TYR A 310 -6.25 18.97 -1.41
C TYR A 310 -5.06 19.15 -0.48
N THR A 311 -4.28 20.19 -0.71
CA THR A 311 -3.19 20.62 0.17
C THR A 311 -3.39 22.07 0.59
N VAL A 312 -2.98 22.41 1.80
CA VAL A 312 -2.93 23.80 2.25
C VAL A 312 -1.54 24.32 1.95
N GLU A 313 -1.45 25.30 1.07
CA GLU A 313 -0.20 25.98 0.74
C GLU A 313 -0.20 27.41 1.33
N GLN A 314 1.00 27.95 1.52
CA GLN A 314 1.20 29.32 2.01
C GLN A 314 1.88 30.14 0.94
N ASP A 315 1.37 31.36 0.71
CA ASP A 315 2.01 32.38 -0.10
C ASP A 315 2.17 33.63 0.79
N GLY A 316 3.38 33.86 1.27
CA GLY A 316 3.64 34.88 2.28
C GLY A 316 2.90 34.60 3.59
N THR A 317 1.96 35.47 3.94
CA THR A 317 1.10 35.35 5.14
C THR A 317 -0.23 34.64 4.84
N ASP A 318 -0.57 34.45 3.59
CA ASP A 318 -1.88 33.94 3.18
C ASP A 318 -1.82 32.41 2.99
N SER A 319 -2.85 31.72 3.47
CA SER A 319 -3.00 30.28 3.30
C SER A 319 -4.15 30.01 2.34
N PHE A 320 -3.94 29.14 1.36
CA PHE A 320 -4.97 28.73 0.41
C PHE A 320 -4.99 27.21 0.21
N VAL A 321 -6.13 26.71 -0.20
CA VAL A 321 -6.32 25.30 -0.53
C VAL A 321 -5.99 25.10 -2.01
N LYS A 322 -4.98 24.27 -2.29
CA LYS A 322 -4.62 23.87 -3.64
C LYS A 322 -5.21 22.51 -3.95
N THR A 323 -5.79 22.39 -5.11
CA THR A 323 -6.28 21.13 -5.67
C THR A 323 -5.19 20.50 -6.51
N ASN A 324 -4.90 19.24 -6.24
CA ASN A 324 -3.95 18.40 -6.96
C ASN A 324 -4.67 17.21 -7.58
N GLY A 325 -4.08 16.57 -8.60
CA GLY A 325 -4.67 15.44 -9.32
C GLY A 325 -5.35 15.85 -10.62
N ASN A 326 -5.70 14.87 -11.43
CA ASN A 326 -6.25 15.05 -12.78
C ASN A 326 -7.71 14.62 -12.90
N TYR A 327 -8.17 13.75 -12.01
CA TYR A 327 -9.51 13.17 -12.07
C TYR A 327 -10.30 13.50 -10.81
N PRO A 328 -11.57 13.92 -10.96
CA PRO A 328 -12.41 14.28 -9.82
C PRO A 328 -12.51 13.14 -8.80
N GLN A 329 -12.43 13.48 -7.53
CA GLN A 329 -12.61 12.53 -6.43
C GLN A 329 -14.01 11.93 -6.46
N ARG A 330 -14.10 10.60 -6.44
CA ARG A 330 -15.36 9.84 -6.40
C ARG A 330 -15.45 8.93 -5.18
N SER A 331 -14.33 8.45 -4.68
CA SER A 331 -14.29 7.72 -3.42
C SER A 331 -14.49 8.66 -2.24
N ALA A 332 -15.16 8.19 -1.18
CA ALA A 332 -15.27 8.90 0.09
C ALA A 332 -14.07 8.61 1.03
N TYR A 333 -13.22 7.64 0.70
CA TYR A 333 -12.20 7.11 1.61
C TYR A 333 -10.78 7.19 1.06
N ILE A 334 -10.58 7.00 -0.24
CA ILE A 334 -9.26 6.84 -0.88
C ILE A 334 -9.10 7.72 -2.13
N TYR A 335 -7.85 7.93 -2.54
CA TYR A 335 -7.47 8.54 -3.82
C TYR A 335 -6.20 7.91 -4.36
#